data_2c286ec3f139ee34af05c992b0ad5d5b
#
_entry.id   2c286ec3f139ee34af05c992b0ad5d5b
#
_cell.length_a   1.000
_cell.length_b   1.000
_cell.length_c   1.000
_cell.angle_alpha   90.00
_cell.angle_beta   90.00
_cell.angle_gamma   90.00
#
_symmetry.space_group_name_H-M   'P 1'
#
loop_
_entity.id
_entity.type
_entity.pdbx_description
1 polymer ?
#
loop_
_entity_poly.entity_id
_entity_poly.type
_entity_poly.pdbx_seq_one_letter_code
_entity_poly.pdbx_strand_id
1 'polypeptide(L)'
;MENLSISKQLFYQLAEQLKTSIVGLSVSETDKWCGFYQKGGKRFAYILLTKTRPKIDIWCLGNTDYIKHKYAGKIKFLTRQETSGGFGKNFQISFVVENSDDIENAIFLLTEISDSWSREELISAYNLYCKIPIKEINPENVSIIQFANLLSRTPKEVAKRFKNFAKLDTNIERSEDSKEEDKSILAFFNNDWEKSVYESENKIIDFENKLKNITEFPKGKERESIVKSRVNQNFFRSAVLTSYQNKCCITGLPLTELLNASHIVPWSVDADNRLNPHNGLCLNALHDKAFDRGLITIKPDYTIDISPDINNFLDDQSVKDYFLHFKNKKIILPQRFLPEKSFLEFHNNNIFKK
;
A
#
# COMPACT_ATOMS: atom_id res chain seq x y z
N MET A 1 -29.75 -35.84 -24.66
CA MET A 1 -28.85 -35.25 -23.67
C MET A 1 -27.48 -35.84 -23.96
N GLU A 2 -26.57 -35.05 -24.53
CA GLU A 2 -25.20 -35.49 -24.79
C GLU A 2 -24.52 -35.84 -23.46
N ASN A 3 -23.91 -37.04 -23.40
CA ASN A 3 -23.10 -37.47 -22.26
C ASN A 3 -21.89 -36.53 -22.10
N LEU A 4 -22.02 -35.50 -21.23
CA LEU A 4 -20.92 -34.63 -20.85
C LEU A 4 -19.80 -35.45 -20.21
N SER A 5 -18.55 -35.20 -20.60
CA SER A 5 -17.39 -35.82 -19.92
C SER A 5 -17.40 -35.49 -18.44
N ILE A 6 -16.87 -36.37 -17.60
CA ILE A 6 -16.77 -36.16 -16.14
C ILE A 6 -16.08 -34.81 -15.82
N SER A 7 -15.05 -34.45 -16.57
CA SER A 7 -14.36 -33.16 -16.41
C SER A 7 -15.27 -31.95 -16.67
N LYS A 8 -16.16 -32.02 -17.65
CA LYS A 8 -17.16 -30.97 -17.88
C LYS A 8 -18.21 -30.90 -16.78
N GLN A 9 -18.65 -32.04 -16.26
CA GLN A 9 -19.59 -32.08 -15.14
C GLN A 9 -18.98 -31.40 -13.88
N LEU A 10 -17.75 -31.75 -13.51
CA LEU A 10 -17.02 -31.14 -12.40
C LEU A 10 -16.81 -29.61 -12.60
N PHE A 11 -16.50 -29.22 -13.84
CA PHE A 11 -16.37 -27.80 -14.17
C PHE A 11 -17.69 -27.04 -13.98
N TYR A 12 -18.80 -27.52 -14.51
CA TYR A 12 -20.08 -26.83 -14.36
C TYR A 12 -20.55 -26.79 -12.90
N GLN A 13 -20.36 -27.88 -12.15
CA GLN A 13 -20.67 -27.91 -10.72
C GLN A 13 -19.83 -26.85 -9.95
N LEU A 14 -18.52 -26.77 -10.20
CA LEU A 14 -17.64 -25.80 -9.61
C LEU A 14 -18.03 -24.35 -10.01
N ALA A 15 -18.29 -24.11 -11.28
CA ALA A 15 -18.62 -22.78 -11.80
C ALA A 15 -19.95 -22.26 -11.25
N GLU A 16 -20.98 -23.09 -11.12
CA GLU A 16 -22.26 -22.68 -10.53
C GLU A 16 -22.11 -22.32 -9.04
N GLN A 17 -21.39 -23.12 -8.29
CA GLN A 17 -21.16 -22.82 -6.86
C GLN A 17 -20.25 -21.61 -6.65
N LEU A 18 -19.25 -21.40 -7.52
CA LEU A 18 -18.42 -20.18 -7.47
C LEU A 18 -19.23 -18.92 -7.80
N LYS A 19 -20.21 -18.94 -8.69
CA LYS A 19 -21.09 -17.80 -8.99
C LYS A 19 -21.89 -17.34 -7.77
N THR A 20 -22.26 -18.27 -6.88
CA THR A 20 -22.93 -17.92 -5.61
C THR A 20 -21.97 -17.36 -4.57
N SER A 21 -20.71 -17.78 -4.58
CA SER A 21 -19.69 -17.40 -3.61
C SER A 21 -18.95 -16.11 -3.98
N ILE A 22 -18.80 -15.84 -5.29
CA ILE A 22 -18.04 -14.70 -5.82
C ILE A 22 -18.97 -13.77 -6.60
N VAL A 23 -19.28 -12.62 -5.99
CA VAL A 23 -20.17 -11.61 -6.59
C VAL A 23 -19.53 -11.01 -7.86
N GLY A 24 -20.24 -11.12 -8.99
CA GLY A 24 -19.79 -10.61 -10.28
C GLY A 24 -18.74 -11.48 -10.98
N LEU A 25 -18.62 -12.75 -10.58
CA LEU A 25 -17.85 -13.73 -11.31
C LEU A 25 -18.34 -13.84 -12.76
N SER A 26 -17.44 -13.75 -13.72
CA SER A 26 -17.69 -14.11 -15.11
C SER A 26 -16.82 -15.30 -15.51
N VAL A 27 -17.39 -16.17 -16.34
CA VAL A 27 -16.74 -17.39 -16.81
C VAL A 27 -16.66 -17.33 -18.33
N SER A 28 -15.47 -17.53 -18.88
CA SER A 28 -15.26 -17.68 -20.32
C SER A 28 -14.90 -19.12 -20.61
N GLU A 29 -15.62 -19.75 -21.53
CA GLU A 29 -15.44 -21.16 -21.93
C GLU A 29 -14.99 -21.25 -23.37
N THR A 30 -14.02 -22.13 -23.62
CA THR A 30 -13.62 -22.63 -24.94
C THR A 30 -13.59 -24.14 -24.92
N ASP A 31 -13.36 -24.77 -26.06
CA ASP A 31 -13.30 -26.25 -26.16
C ASP A 31 -12.18 -26.89 -25.33
N LYS A 32 -11.13 -26.12 -25.01
CA LYS A 32 -9.92 -26.63 -24.34
C LYS A 32 -9.71 -26.08 -22.96
N TRP A 33 -10.21 -24.86 -22.65
CA TRP A 33 -10.00 -24.23 -21.38
C TRP A 33 -11.13 -23.28 -21.00
N CYS A 34 -11.27 -23.03 -19.70
CA CYS A 34 -12.21 -22.07 -19.12
C CYS A 34 -11.47 -21.11 -18.21
N GLY A 35 -11.84 -19.84 -18.25
CA GLY A 35 -11.27 -18.81 -17.40
C GLY A 35 -12.28 -18.26 -16.40
N PHE A 36 -11.84 -18.03 -15.16
CA PHE A 36 -12.60 -17.33 -14.13
C PHE A 36 -12.09 -15.91 -13.98
N TYR A 37 -13.01 -14.94 -14.03
CA TYR A 37 -12.70 -13.52 -14.02
C TYR A 37 -13.46 -12.82 -12.90
N GLN A 38 -12.76 -11.96 -12.19
CA GLN A 38 -13.36 -11.03 -11.22
C GLN A 38 -14.22 -9.98 -11.92
N LYS A 39 -15.07 -9.30 -11.17
CA LYS A 39 -15.73 -8.07 -11.61
C LYS A 39 -14.64 -7.07 -12.06
N GLY A 40 -14.73 -6.63 -13.32
CA GLY A 40 -13.67 -5.79 -13.95
C GLY A 40 -12.77 -6.55 -14.93
N GLY A 41 -13.02 -7.85 -15.16
CA GLY A 41 -12.40 -8.64 -16.23
C GLY A 41 -11.01 -9.20 -15.92
N LYS A 42 -10.52 -9.10 -14.68
CA LYS A 42 -9.24 -9.69 -14.26
C LYS A 42 -9.36 -11.19 -14.08
N ARG A 43 -8.63 -11.97 -14.88
CA ARG A 43 -8.56 -13.41 -14.73
C ARG A 43 -7.78 -13.79 -13.47
N PHE A 44 -8.35 -14.57 -12.56
CA PHE A 44 -7.70 -15.04 -11.35
C PHE A 44 -7.46 -16.55 -11.33
N ALA A 45 -8.21 -17.30 -12.15
CA ALA A 45 -7.98 -18.73 -12.33
C ALA A 45 -8.37 -19.19 -13.74
N TYR A 46 -7.84 -20.32 -14.17
CA TYR A 46 -8.28 -21.00 -15.36
C TYR A 46 -8.22 -22.52 -15.18
N ILE A 47 -9.00 -23.22 -15.97
CA ILE A 47 -9.14 -24.69 -15.97
C ILE A 47 -8.82 -25.22 -17.36
N LEU A 48 -8.03 -26.27 -17.42
CA LEU A 48 -7.88 -27.07 -18.62
C LEU A 48 -8.93 -28.19 -18.65
N LEU A 49 -9.78 -28.18 -19.69
CA LEU A 49 -10.73 -29.22 -19.94
C LEU A 49 -10.08 -30.28 -20.80
N THR A 50 -9.93 -31.50 -20.27
CA THR A 50 -9.39 -32.64 -21.01
C THR A 50 -10.51 -33.63 -21.27
N LYS A 51 -10.67 -34.06 -22.54
CA LYS A 51 -11.69 -35.07 -22.93
C LYS A 51 -11.39 -36.46 -22.36
N THR A 52 -10.14 -36.71 -21.96
CA THR A 52 -9.63 -38.07 -21.64
C THR A 52 -9.42 -38.32 -20.16
N ARG A 53 -9.49 -37.31 -19.31
CA ARG A 53 -9.24 -37.43 -17.86
C ARG A 53 -10.52 -37.14 -17.07
N PRO A 54 -10.88 -37.96 -16.07
CA PRO A 54 -12.06 -37.71 -15.22
C PRO A 54 -11.79 -36.69 -14.12
N LYS A 55 -11.01 -35.63 -14.42
CA LYS A 55 -10.60 -34.58 -13.45
C LYS A 55 -10.38 -33.27 -14.17
N ILE A 56 -10.34 -32.18 -13.39
CA ILE A 56 -9.97 -30.87 -13.87
C ILE A 56 -8.70 -30.38 -13.15
N ASP A 57 -7.80 -29.84 -13.94
CA ASP A 57 -6.62 -29.16 -13.42
C ASP A 57 -6.88 -27.64 -13.38
N ILE A 58 -6.65 -27.03 -12.25
CA ILE A 58 -6.93 -25.60 -11.99
C ILE A 58 -5.62 -24.86 -11.76
N TRP A 59 -5.42 -23.76 -12.45
CA TRP A 59 -4.32 -22.81 -12.23
C TRP A 59 -4.87 -21.49 -11.73
N CYS A 60 -4.28 -20.95 -10.67
CA CYS A 60 -4.75 -19.70 -10.06
C CYS A 60 -3.62 -18.81 -9.58
N LEU A 61 -3.95 -17.53 -9.35
CA LEU A 61 -3.06 -16.54 -8.74
C LEU A 61 -2.91 -16.83 -7.25
N GLY A 62 -1.88 -16.27 -6.61
CA GLY A 62 -1.74 -16.25 -5.16
C GLY A 62 -0.31 -16.49 -4.68
N ASN A 63 -0.12 -16.32 -3.37
CA ASN A 63 1.14 -16.64 -2.71
C ASN A 63 1.26 -18.16 -2.53
N THR A 64 2.21 -18.78 -3.23
CA THR A 64 2.37 -20.24 -3.31
C THR A 64 2.61 -20.86 -1.93
N ASP A 65 3.49 -20.31 -1.12
CA ASP A 65 3.90 -20.93 0.15
C ASP A 65 2.78 -20.82 1.19
N TYR A 66 2.16 -19.66 1.30
CA TYR A 66 1.02 -19.44 2.18
C TYR A 66 -0.15 -20.37 1.83
N ILE A 67 -0.55 -20.43 0.55
CA ILE A 67 -1.68 -21.23 0.10
C ILE A 67 -1.41 -22.72 0.28
N LYS A 68 -0.23 -23.20 -0.08
CA LYS A 68 0.14 -24.62 0.10
C LYS A 68 0.15 -25.02 1.57
N HIS A 69 0.64 -24.14 2.45
CA HIS A 69 0.63 -24.40 3.89
C HIS A 69 -0.80 -24.43 4.46
N LYS A 70 -1.62 -23.44 4.12
CA LYS A 70 -3.00 -23.31 4.63
C LYS A 70 -3.92 -24.45 4.19
N TYR A 71 -3.77 -24.92 2.95
CA TYR A 71 -4.60 -25.97 2.36
C TYR A 71 -3.90 -27.32 2.31
N ALA A 72 -2.80 -27.51 3.05
CA ALA A 72 -2.12 -28.80 3.16
C ALA A 72 -3.08 -29.91 3.65
N GLY A 73 -3.07 -31.02 2.95
CA GLY A 73 -3.98 -32.16 3.25
C GLY A 73 -5.44 -31.98 2.82
N LYS A 74 -5.84 -30.76 2.38
CA LYS A 74 -7.20 -30.49 1.87
C LYS A 74 -7.27 -30.37 0.36
N ILE A 75 -6.18 -29.94 -0.26
CA ILE A 75 -6.07 -29.73 -1.71
C ILE A 75 -4.84 -30.48 -2.22
N LYS A 76 -5.03 -31.22 -3.31
CA LYS A 76 -3.96 -31.92 -4.02
C LYS A 76 -3.27 -30.96 -4.99
N PHE A 77 -2.19 -30.33 -4.53
CA PHE A 77 -1.39 -29.46 -5.38
C PHE A 77 -0.58 -30.24 -6.41
N LEU A 78 -0.48 -29.69 -7.63
CA LEU A 78 0.35 -30.26 -8.67
C LEU A 78 1.77 -29.73 -8.58
N THR A 79 2.74 -30.62 -8.79
CA THR A 79 4.16 -30.22 -8.94
C THR A 79 4.30 -29.61 -10.33
N ARG A 80 4.69 -28.34 -10.39
CA ARG A 80 4.87 -27.64 -11.65
C ARG A 80 6.11 -28.15 -12.38
N GLN A 81 5.93 -28.72 -13.55
CA GLN A 81 6.99 -28.72 -14.56
C GLN A 81 7.04 -27.30 -15.15
N GLU A 82 8.20 -26.68 -15.20
CA GLU A 82 8.42 -25.38 -15.82
C GLU A 82 8.10 -25.48 -17.32
N THR A 83 6.85 -25.20 -17.68
CA THR A 83 6.46 -25.08 -19.08
C THR A 83 6.80 -23.69 -19.56
N SER A 84 7.77 -23.58 -20.41
CA SER A 84 8.14 -22.44 -21.21
C SER A 84 6.99 -22.01 -22.13
N GLY A 85 6.09 -21.14 -21.69
CA GLY A 85 5.01 -20.63 -22.56
C GLY A 85 4.02 -19.69 -21.90
N GLY A 86 4.08 -18.44 -22.23
CA GLY A 86 3.12 -17.33 -22.22
C GLY A 86 2.15 -17.16 -21.04
N PHE A 87 1.27 -18.07 -20.79
CA PHE A 87 0.23 -17.96 -19.76
C PHE A 87 0.66 -18.41 -18.36
N GLY A 88 1.65 -19.29 -18.25
CA GLY A 88 2.03 -19.93 -16.99
C GLY A 88 2.81 -19.08 -15.99
N LYS A 89 3.43 -17.97 -16.39
CA LYS A 89 4.27 -17.16 -15.50
C LYS A 89 3.50 -16.47 -14.37
N ASN A 90 2.22 -16.16 -14.58
CA ASN A 90 1.40 -15.41 -13.62
C ASN A 90 0.54 -16.30 -12.71
N PHE A 91 0.32 -17.57 -13.07
CA PHE A 91 -0.50 -18.50 -12.30
C PHE A 91 0.39 -19.52 -11.60
N GLN A 92 0.83 -19.18 -10.40
CA GLN A 92 1.86 -19.95 -9.69
C GLN A 92 1.32 -21.15 -8.90
N ILE A 93 0.01 -21.20 -8.67
CA ILE A 93 -0.64 -22.27 -7.92
C ILE A 93 -1.39 -23.16 -8.92
N SER A 94 -1.14 -24.45 -8.85
CA SER A 94 -1.89 -25.45 -9.60
C SER A 94 -2.32 -26.61 -8.71
N PHE A 95 -3.58 -27.04 -8.88
CA PHE A 95 -4.17 -28.14 -8.12
C PHE A 95 -5.21 -28.90 -8.94
N VAL A 96 -5.62 -30.03 -8.45
CA VAL A 96 -6.57 -30.91 -9.14
C VAL A 96 -7.84 -31.07 -8.33
N VAL A 97 -8.98 -31.19 -9.06
CA VAL A 97 -10.29 -31.60 -8.56
C VAL A 97 -10.67 -32.90 -9.27
N GLU A 98 -10.78 -33.98 -8.50
CA GLU A 98 -11.03 -35.33 -9.02
C GLU A 98 -12.48 -35.80 -8.79
N ASN A 99 -13.15 -35.21 -7.79
CA ASN A 99 -14.51 -35.56 -7.38
C ASN A 99 -15.26 -34.36 -6.79
N SER A 100 -16.53 -34.57 -6.41
CA SER A 100 -17.38 -33.53 -5.83
C SER A 100 -16.90 -33.04 -4.45
N ASP A 101 -16.21 -33.88 -3.67
CA ASP A 101 -15.73 -33.49 -2.33
C ASP A 101 -14.56 -32.49 -2.44
N ASP A 102 -13.78 -32.58 -3.51
CA ASP A 102 -12.71 -31.62 -3.79
C ASP A 102 -13.24 -30.23 -4.15
N ILE A 103 -14.49 -30.14 -4.64
CA ILE A 103 -15.10 -28.89 -5.11
C ILE A 103 -15.24 -27.90 -3.96
N GLU A 104 -15.64 -28.32 -2.78
CA GLU A 104 -15.80 -27.44 -1.63
C GLU A 104 -14.48 -26.73 -1.26
N ASN A 105 -13.40 -27.49 -1.16
CA ASN A 105 -12.07 -26.94 -0.89
C ASN A 105 -11.59 -26.05 -2.03
N ALA A 106 -11.88 -26.39 -3.28
CA ALA A 106 -11.56 -25.57 -4.44
C ALA A 106 -12.33 -24.23 -4.41
N ILE A 107 -13.60 -24.22 -3.99
CA ILE A 107 -14.41 -23.02 -3.84
C ILE A 107 -13.82 -22.12 -2.77
N PHE A 108 -13.48 -22.65 -1.58
CA PHE A 108 -12.83 -21.84 -0.53
C PHE A 108 -11.54 -21.21 -1.02
N LEU A 109 -10.66 -21.98 -1.67
CA LEU A 109 -9.41 -21.48 -2.21
C LEU A 109 -9.63 -20.43 -3.30
N LEU A 110 -10.49 -20.70 -4.27
CA LEU A 110 -10.73 -19.78 -5.39
C LEU A 110 -11.44 -18.50 -4.96
N THR A 111 -12.33 -18.57 -3.98
CA THR A 111 -12.97 -17.38 -3.37
C THR A 111 -11.93 -16.52 -2.67
N GLU A 112 -11.05 -17.12 -1.87
CA GLU A 112 -9.96 -16.39 -1.21
C GLU A 112 -9.02 -15.73 -2.23
N ILE A 113 -8.66 -16.43 -3.30
CA ILE A 113 -7.79 -15.90 -4.36
C ILE A 113 -8.50 -14.81 -5.16
N SER A 114 -9.80 -14.91 -5.40
CA SER A 114 -10.56 -13.88 -6.10
C SER A 114 -10.53 -12.55 -5.36
N ASP A 115 -10.54 -12.59 -4.02
CA ASP A 115 -10.44 -11.41 -3.16
C ASP A 115 -8.98 -10.99 -2.86
N SER A 116 -7.98 -11.80 -3.26
CA SER A 116 -6.58 -11.52 -2.97
C SER A 116 -6.07 -10.32 -3.75
N TRP A 117 -5.18 -9.58 -3.10
CA TRP A 117 -4.41 -8.51 -3.73
C TRP A 117 -3.04 -9.05 -4.15
N SER A 118 -2.58 -8.72 -5.34
CA SER A 118 -1.20 -9.01 -5.71
C SER A 118 -0.24 -8.14 -4.90
N ARG A 119 1.03 -8.55 -4.81
CA ARG A 119 2.06 -7.73 -4.14
C ARG A 119 2.18 -6.35 -4.79
N GLU A 120 2.11 -6.27 -6.11
CA GLU A 120 2.16 -5.02 -6.87
C GLU A 120 0.97 -4.11 -6.56
N GLU A 121 -0.23 -4.67 -6.43
CA GLU A 121 -1.42 -3.91 -6.01
C GLU A 121 -1.27 -3.41 -4.58
N LEU A 122 -0.74 -4.23 -3.67
CA LEU A 122 -0.56 -3.88 -2.26
C LEU A 122 0.48 -2.77 -2.07
N ILE A 123 1.65 -2.84 -2.72
CA ILE A 123 2.66 -1.77 -2.60
C ILE A 123 2.15 -0.46 -3.19
N SER A 124 1.42 -0.52 -4.32
CA SER A 124 0.80 0.65 -4.93
C SER A 124 -0.31 1.24 -4.05
N ALA A 125 -1.10 0.36 -3.42
CA ALA A 125 -2.15 0.75 -2.48
C ALA A 125 -1.58 1.42 -1.23
N TYR A 126 -0.49 0.91 -0.67
CA TYR A 126 0.15 1.50 0.50
C TYR A 126 0.77 2.87 0.18
N ASN A 127 1.39 3.01 -0.99
CA ASN A 127 1.89 4.30 -1.47
C ASN A 127 0.76 5.35 -1.53
N LEU A 128 -0.39 5.02 -2.09
CA LEU A 128 -1.53 5.94 -2.13
C LEU A 128 -2.13 6.18 -0.74
N TYR A 129 -2.23 5.13 0.10
CA TYR A 129 -2.68 5.24 1.48
C TYR A 129 -1.87 6.29 2.26
N CYS A 130 -0.54 6.33 2.09
CA CYS A 130 0.32 7.31 2.73
C CYS A 130 -0.03 8.77 2.36
N LYS A 131 -0.65 9.00 1.21
CA LYS A 131 -0.97 10.32 0.66
C LYS A 131 -2.40 10.80 0.98
N ILE A 132 -3.23 9.97 1.62
CA ILE A 132 -4.64 10.31 1.92
C ILE A 132 -4.84 10.46 3.44
N PRO A 133 -5.42 11.55 3.94
CA PRO A 133 -5.77 11.69 5.35
C PRO A 133 -6.67 10.54 5.82
N ILE A 134 -6.43 10.00 7.03
CA ILE A 134 -7.19 8.83 7.54
C ILE A 134 -8.69 9.08 7.55
N LYS A 135 -9.13 10.29 7.92
CA LYS A 135 -10.55 10.70 7.93
C LYS A 135 -11.21 10.70 6.54
N GLU A 136 -10.41 10.75 5.47
CA GLU A 136 -10.87 10.78 4.08
C GLU A 136 -10.84 9.39 3.43
N ILE A 137 -10.50 8.34 4.18
CA ILE A 137 -10.54 6.96 3.69
C ILE A 137 -11.98 6.46 3.67
N ASN A 138 -12.65 6.71 2.55
CA ASN A 138 -14.01 6.26 2.27
C ASN A 138 -14.17 5.96 0.77
N PRO A 139 -15.21 5.21 0.35
CA PRO A 139 -15.41 4.85 -1.06
C PRO A 139 -15.72 6.01 -2.01
N GLU A 140 -16.11 7.17 -1.48
CA GLU A 140 -16.47 8.38 -2.23
C GLU A 140 -15.24 9.26 -2.50
N ASN A 141 -14.09 9.00 -1.88
CA ASN A 141 -12.87 9.75 -2.12
C ASN A 141 -12.39 9.58 -3.57
N VAL A 142 -12.18 10.70 -4.26
CA VAL A 142 -11.83 10.74 -5.69
C VAL A 142 -10.56 9.93 -6.01
N SER A 143 -9.52 10.07 -5.19
CA SER A 143 -8.26 9.32 -5.38
C SER A 143 -8.46 7.81 -5.21
N ILE A 144 -9.31 7.39 -4.27
CA ILE A 144 -9.68 5.99 -4.06
C ILE A 144 -10.48 5.46 -5.25
N ILE A 145 -11.42 6.23 -5.78
CA ILE A 145 -12.20 5.86 -6.97
C ILE A 145 -11.28 5.68 -8.19
N GLN A 146 -10.39 6.65 -8.44
CA GLN A 146 -9.44 6.58 -9.54
C GLN A 146 -8.51 5.36 -9.43
N PHE A 147 -7.98 5.12 -8.25
CA PHE A 147 -7.11 3.98 -8.00
C PHE A 147 -7.84 2.64 -8.09
N ALA A 148 -9.08 2.56 -7.62
CA ALA A 148 -9.92 1.39 -7.77
C ALA A 148 -10.16 1.05 -9.25
N ASN A 149 -10.47 2.06 -10.08
CA ASN A 149 -10.61 1.89 -11.53
C ASN A 149 -9.30 1.40 -12.16
N LEU A 150 -8.15 1.95 -11.74
CA LEU A 150 -6.83 1.55 -12.22
C LEU A 150 -6.54 0.06 -11.97
N LEU A 151 -6.97 -0.46 -10.82
CA LEU A 151 -6.78 -1.86 -10.43
C LEU A 151 -7.93 -2.79 -10.86
N SER A 152 -8.97 -2.27 -11.52
CA SER A 152 -10.23 -3.00 -11.80
C SER A 152 -10.87 -3.58 -10.53
N ARG A 153 -10.84 -2.80 -9.43
CA ARG A 153 -11.47 -3.10 -8.14
C ARG A 153 -12.59 -2.12 -7.83
N THR A 154 -13.35 -2.40 -6.79
CA THR A 154 -14.37 -1.45 -6.30
C THR A 154 -13.74 -0.44 -5.33
N PRO A 155 -14.22 0.82 -5.28
CA PRO A 155 -13.77 1.80 -4.29
C PRO A 155 -13.94 1.31 -2.84
N LYS A 156 -14.97 0.49 -2.58
CA LYS A 156 -15.24 -0.11 -1.26
C LYS A 156 -14.13 -1.08 -0.85
N GLU A 157 -13.62 -1.90 -1.77
CA GLU A 157 -12.49 -2.82 -1.50
C GLU A 157 -11.20 -2.05 -1.21
N VAL A 158 -10.91 -1.01 -2.00
CA VAL A 158 -9.73 -0.17 -1.78
C VAL A 158 -9.82 0.56 -0.44
N ALA A 159 -10.95 1.19 -0.12
CA ALA A 159 -11.15 1.86 1.15
C ALA A 159 -11.05 0.88 2.34
N LYS A 160 -11.56 -0.35 2.21
CA LYS A 160 -11.41 -1.42 3.22
C LYS A 160 -9.94 -1.77 3.42
N ARG A 161 -9.16 -1.92 2.34
CA ARG A 161 -7.71 -2.21 2.42
C ARG A 161 -6.96 -1.08 3.12
N PHE A 162 -7.25 0.18 2.80
CA PHE A 162 -6.64 1.34 3.46
C PHE A 162 -6.96 1.40 4.96
N LYS A 163 -8.19 1.05 5.35
CA LYS A 163 -8.56 0.92 6.77
C LYS A 163 -7.78 -0.18 7.49
N ASN A 164 -7.43 -1.27 6.78
CA ASN A 164 -6.57 -2.31 7.35
C ASN A 164 -5.14 -1.79 7.55
N PHE A 165 -4.57 -1.08 6.60
CA PHE A 165 -3.28 -0.40 6.78
C PHE A 165 -3.30 0.57 7.96
N ALA A 166 -4.37 1.37 8.09
CA ALA A 166 -4.52 2.31 9.21
C ALA A 166 -4.48 1.63 10.58
N LYS A 167 -5.07 0.44 10.72
CA LYS A 167 -5.02 -0.35 11.97
C LYS A 167 -3.60 -0.80 12.34
N LEU A 168 -2.72 -0.98 11.36
CA LEU A 168 -1.34 -1.39 11.60
C LEU A 168 -0.41 -0.23 11.90
N ASP A 169 -0.70 0.93 11.29
CA ASP A 169 0.18 2.08 11.22
C ASP A 169 -0.17 3.18 12.24
N THR A 170 -1.37 3.12 12.84
CA THR A 170 -1.80 4.10 13.83
C THR A 170 -1.35 3.74 15.23
N ASN A 171 -0.97 4.77 16.02
CA ASN A 171 -0.67 4.64 17.44
C ASN A 171 -1.91 4.34 18.30
N ILE A 172 -3.10 4.22 17.70
CA ILE A 172 -4.37 4.31 18.40
C ILE A 172 -4.88 2.96 18.88
N GLU A 173 -4.65 1.88 18.17
CA GLU A 173 -4.95 0.50 18.64
C GLU A 173 -4.37 -0.51 17.64
N ARG A 174 -3.41 -1.31 18.06
CA ARG A 174 -2.96 -2.47 17.27
C ARG A 174 -4.02 -3.56 17.37
N SER A 175 -4.67 -3.88 16.27
CA SER A 175 -5.54 -5.05 16.16
C SER A 175 -4.69 -6.28 15.81
N GLU A 176 -4.81 -7.35 16.60
CA GLU A 176 -4.16 -8.64 16.33
C GLU A 176 -4.69 -9.32 15.06
N ASP A 177 -5.87 -8.94 14.58
CA ASP A 177 -6.56 -9.49 13.40
C ASP A 177 -6.07 -8.94 12.05
N SER A 178 -4.88 -8.41 11.97
CA SER A 178 -4.34 -7.87 10.71
C SER A 178 -3.81 -8.98 9.82
N LYS A 179 -4.13 -8.91 8.51
CA LYS A 179 -3.65 -9.87 7.53
C LYS A 179 -2.11 -9.83 7.43
N GLU A 180 -1.49 -11.00 7.34
CA GLU A 180 -0.03 -11.12 7.22
C GLU A 180 0.52 -10.39 6.00
N GLU A 181 -0.26 -10.37 4.90
CA GLU A 181 0.06 -9.59 3.70
C GLU A 181 0.26 -8.10 4.00
N ASP A 182 -0.65 -7.50 4.78
CA ASP A 182 -0.61 -6.07 5.12
C ASP A 182 0.60 -5.76 6.02
N LYS A 183 0.94 -6.66 6.97
CA LYS A 183 2.13 -6.55 7.81
C LYS A 183 3.42 -6.62 6.98
N SER A 184 3.47 -7.53 6.00
CA SER A 184 4.63 -7.68 5.12
C SER A 184 4.88 -6.43 4.27
N ILE A 185 3.83 -5.75 3.84
CA ILE A 185 3.95 -4.49 3.09
C ILE A 185 4.47 -3.36 3.99
N LEU A 186 3.96 -3.24 5.21
CA LEU A 186 4.49 -2.29 6.19
C LEU A 186 5.99 -2.52 6.44
N ALA A 187 6.37 -3.77 6.69
CA ALA A 187 7.77 -4.14 6.90
C ALA A 187 8.64 -3.81 5.67
N PHE A 188 8.13 -4.05 4.46
CA PHE A 188 8.83 -3.71 3.21
C PHE A 188 9.11 -2.20 3.10
N PHE A 189 8.13 -1.33 3.39
CA PHE A 189 8.34 0.11 3.37
C PHE A 189 9.26 0.57 4.50
N ASN A 190 9.10 0.06 5.71
CA ASN A 190 9.92 0.44 6.87
C ASN A 190 11.38 0.00 6.73
N ASN A 191 11.66 -1.04 5.94
CA ASN A 191 13.03 -1.48 5.67
C ASN A 191 13.79 -0.52 4.73
N ASP A 192 13.11 0.05 3.72
CA ASP A 192 13.73 0.96 2.75
C ASP A 192 12.64 1.80 2.06
N TRP A 193 12.38 2.99 2.59
CA TRP A 193 11.34 3.88 2.07
C TRP A 193 11.63 4.34 0.64
N GLU A 194 12.88 4.69 0.33
CA GLU A 194 13.23 5.20 -1.00
C GLU A 194 12.95 4.15 -2.06
N LYS A 195 13.50 2.95 -1.91
CA LYS A 195 13.28 1.83 -2.81
C LYS A 195 11.81 1.45 -2.95
N SER A 196 11.09 1.39 -1.82
CA SER A 196 9.68 0.98 -1.80
C SER A 196 8.78 1.98 -2.50
N VAL A 197 9.02 3.28 -2.30
CA VAL A 197 8.29 4.35 -3.00
C VAL A 197 8.58 4.32 -4.49
N TYR A 198 9.86 4.18 -4.90
CA TYR A 198 10.20 4.06 -6.32
C TYR A 198 9.60 2.82 -6.98
N GLU A 199 9.64 1.67 -6.31
CA GLU A 199 9.02 0.44 -6.82
C GLU A 199 7.51 0.60 -6.99
N SER A 200 6.83 1.16 -6.00
CA SER A 200 5.37 1.36 -6.04
C SER A 200 4.94 2.36 -7.12
N GLU A 201 5.67 3.46 -7.34
CA GLU A 201 5.37 4.41 -8.43
C GLU A 201 5.58 3.78 -9.81
N ASN A 202 6.61 2.94 -9.98
CA ASN A 202 6.78 2.16 -11.20
C ASN A 202 5.57 1.26 -11.48
N LYS A 203 5.02 0.60 -10.44
CA LYS A 203 3.84 -0.25 -10.61
C LYS A 203 2.58 0.53 -10.93
N ILE A 204 2.40 1.71 -10.32
CA ILE A 204 1.29 2.61 -10.66
C ILE A 204 1.35 3.00 -12.14
N ILE A 205 2.52 3.37 -12.64
CA ILE A 205 2.72 3.68 -14.07
C ILE A 205 2.40 2.46 -14.96
N ASP A 206 2.81 1.25 -14.55
CA ASP A 206 2.48 0.02 -15.28
C ASP A 206 0.95 -0.20 -15.37
N PHE A 207 0.23 0.04 -14.29
CA PHE A 207 -1.24 -0.05 -14.27
C PHE A 207 -1.88 1.03 -15.16
N GLU A 208 -1.43 2.28 -15.07
CA GLU A 208 -1.92 3.39 -15.92
C GLU A 208 -1.75 3.07 -17.41
N ASN A 209 -0.59 2.57 -17.78
CA ASN A 209 -0.29 2.23 -19.18
C ASN A 209 -1.17 1.06 -19.69
N LYS A 210 -1.40 0.06 -18.84
CA LYS A 210 -2.32 -1.05 -19.18
C LYS A 210 -3.75 -0.55 -19.39
N LEU A 211 -4.22 0.35 -18.52
CA LEU A 211 -5.57 0.91 -18.63
C LEU A 211 -5.76 1.72 -19.92
N LYS A 212 -4.73 2.45 -20.36
CA LYS A 212 -4.75 3.26 -21.59
C LYS A 212 -4.50 2.45 -22.86
N ASN A 213 -4.30 1.13 -22.77
CA ASN A 213 -3.90 0.27 -23.89
C ASN A 213 -2.66 0.76 -24.66
N ILE A 214 -1.71 1.39 -23.94
CA ILE A 214 -0.46 1.85 -24.54
C ILE A 214 0.44 0.63 -24.77
N THR A 215 0.81 0.37 -26.02
CA THR A 215 1.68 -0.74 -26.41
C THR A 215 3.16 -0.43 -26.30
N GLU A 216 3.52 0.84 -26.45
CA GLU A 216 4.89 1.33 -26.26
C GLU A 216 4.98 2.09 -24.93
N PHE A 217 5.76 1.55 -23.99
CA PHE A 217 5.98 2.16 -22.67
C PHE A 217 7.27 2.96 -22.69
N PRO A 218 7.33 4.10 -21.99
CA PRO A 218 8.60 4.76 -21.70
C PRO A 218 9.58 3.77 -21.06
N LYS A 219 10.82 3.72 -21.55
CA LYS A 219 11.86 2.80 -21.08
C LYS A 219 13.11 3.56 -20.68
N GLY A 220 13.96 2.94 -19.88
CA GLY A 220 15.26 3.47 -19.50
C GLY A 220 15.18 4.85 -18.82
N LYS A 221 16.04 5.78 -19.24
CA LYS A 221 16.20 7.11 -18.60
C LYS A 221 14.93 7.96 -18.58
N GLU A 222 14.07 7.85 -19.60
CA GLU A 222 12.80 8.60 -19.63
C GLU A 222 11.85 8.12 -18.54
N ARG A 223 11.70 6.80 -18.37
CA ARG A 223 10.91 6.20 -17.29
C ARG A 223 11.46 6.57 -15.91
N GLU A 224 12.77 6.46 -15.72
CA GLU A 224 13.42 6.86 -14.47
C GLU A 224 13.17 8.33 -14.14
N SER A 225 13.23 9.22 -15.15
CA SER A 225 12.95 10.65 -14.98
C SER A 225 11.50 10.90 -14.52
N ILE A 226 10.52 10.22 -15.14
CA ILE A 226 9.10 10.35 -14.78
C ILE A 226 8.87 9.88 -13.34
N VAL A 227 9.38 8.70 -12.98
CA VAL A 227 9.26 8.15 -11.62
C VAL A 227 9.92 9.08 -10.61
N LYS A 228 11.15 9.49 -10.87
CA LYS A 228 11.91 10.40 -10.01
C LYS A 228 11.21 11.74 -9.80
N SER A 229 10.63 12.30 -10.87
CA SER A 229 9.85 13.54 -10.78
C SER A 229 8.61 13.37 -9.89
N ARG A 230 7.83 12.29 -10.05
CA ARG A 230 6.64 12.00 -9.23
C ARG A 230 7.00 11.78 -7.76
N VAL A 231 8.07 11.04 -7.50
CA VAL A 231 8.55 10.75 -6.13
C VAL A 231 9.05 12.00 -5.44
N ASN A 232 9.96 12.75 -6.09
CA ASN A 232 10.59 13.92 -5.48
C ASN A 232 9.62 15.07 -5.23
N GLN A 233 8.57 15.21 -6.08
CA GLN A 233 7.64 16.34 -5.95
C GLN A 233 6.54 16.14 -4.92
N ASN A 234 6.14 14.90 -4.60
CA ASN A 234 4.88 14.71 -3.90
C ASN A 234 4.85 13.71 -2.76
N PHE A 235 5.69 12.65 -2.73
CA PHE A 235 5.47 11.58 -1.77
C PHE A 235 5.71 12.03 -0.32
N PHE A 236 6.94 12.45 0.00
CA PHE A 236 7.31 12.85 1.37
C PHE A 236 6.40 13.95 1.91
N ARG A 237 6.22 15.03 1.11
CA ARG A 237 5.35 16.13 1.49
C ARG A 237 3.91 15.67 1.77
N SER A 238 3.34 14.89 0.86
CA SER A 238 1.96 14.39 1.04
C SER A 238 1.84 13.47 2.24
N ALA A 239 2.77 12.53 2.43
CA ALA A 239 2.75 11.61 3.55
C ALA A 239 2.88 12.33 4.90
N VAL A 240 3.78 13.31 5.01
CA VAL A 240 3.96 14.09 6.25
C VAL A 240 2.73 14.96 6.50
N LEU A 241 2.29 15.79 5.56
CA LEU A 241 1.18 16.71 5.78
C LEU A 241 -0.11 15.95 6.16
N THR A 242 -0.43 14.86 5.45
CA THR A 242 -1.63 14.07 5.72
C THR A 242 -1.58 13.35 7.07
N SER A 243 -0.40 12.94 7.53
CA SER A 243 -0.23 12.32 8.85
C SER A 243 -0.60 13.28 9.98
N TYR A 244 -0.35 14.58 9.82
CA TYR A 244 -0.72 15.66 10.73
C TYR A 244 -2.09 16.31 10.40
N GLN A 245 -2.91 15.66 9.55
CA GLN A 245 -4.22 16.19 9.14
C GLN A 245 -4.14 17.60 8.51
N ASN A 246 -3.06 17.89 7.78
CA ASN A 246 -2.76 19.18 7.18
C ASN A 246 -2.77 20.33 8.21
N LYS A 247 -2.12 20.12 9.37
CA LYS A 247 -1.97 21.13 10.42
C LYS A 247 -0.54 21.18 10.91
N CYS A 248 -0.06 22.39 11.19
CA CYS A 248 1.24 22.57 11.83
C CYS A 248 1.26 21.87 13.20
N CYS A 249 2.27 21.05 13.46
CA CYS A 249 2.36 20.28 14.71
C CYS A 249 2.64 21.16 15.95
N ILE A 250 3.10 22.40 15.79
CA ILE A 250 3.33 23.35 16.87
C ILE A 250 2.09 24.20 17.14
N THR A 251 1.54 24.83 16.09
CA THR A 251 0.48 25.84 16.24
C THR A 251 -0.92 25.33 15.92
N GLY A 252 -1.04 24.19 15.25
CA GLY A 252 -2.33 23.72 14.72
C GLY A 252 -2.82 24.48 13.48
N LEU A 253 -2.02 25.41 12.90
CA LEU A 253 -2.40 26.18 11.72
C LEU A 253 -2.77 25.27 10.55
N PRO A 254 -4.01 25.38 9.96
CA PRO A 254 -4.50 24.47 8.90
C PRO A 254 -4.36 25.05 7.48
N LEU A 255 -3.59 26.12 7.29
CA LEU A 255 -3.38 26.75 5.97
C LEU A 255 -2.32 26.00 5.20
N THR A 256 -2.73 25.08 4.31
CA THR A 256 -1.87 24.14 3.60
C THR A 256 -0.79 24.83 2.76
N GLU A 257 -1.07 26.02 2.23
CA GLU A 257 -0.14 26.86 1.46
C GLU A 257 1.04 27.35 2.30
N LEU A 258 0.87 27.45 3.63
CA LEU A 258 1.90 27.86 4.57
C LEU A 258 2.55 26.68 5.31
N LEU A 259 2.16 25.44 5.01
CA LEU A 259 2.72 24.27 5.66
C LEU A 259 3.87 23.67 4.85
N ASN A 260 4.91 23.25 5.55
CA ASN A 260 6.05 22.52 5.01
C ASN A 260 6.14 21.12 5.65
N ALA A 261 6.62 20.16 4.84
CA ALA A 261 7.11 18.89 5.34
C ALA A 261 8.61 19.08 5.65
N SER A 262 8.92 19.38 6.90
CA SER A 262 10.27 19.64 7.39
C SER A 262 10.97 18.32 7.68
N HIS A 263 12.19 18.11 7.15
CA HIS A 263 13.01 16.95 7.53
C HIS A 263 13.63 17.18 8.91
N ILE A 264 13.56 16.16 9.78
CA ILE A 264 14.19 16.19 11.11
C ILE A 264 15.70 16.04 10.96
N VAL A 265 16.14 15.00 10.27
CA VAL A 265 17.52 14.84 9.78
C VAL A 265 17.57 15.39 8.36
N PRO A 266 18.46 16.38 8.07
CA PRO A 266 18.48 17.03 6.78
C PRO A 266 18.67 16.07 5.59
N TRP A 267 18.02 16.37 4.49
CA TRP A 267 18.11 15.63 3.21
C TRP A 267 19.55 15.31 2.76
N SER A 268 20.48 16.22 3.01
CA SER A 268 21.90 16.09 2.64
C SER A 268 22.69 15.14 3.53
N VAL A 269 22.19 14.84 4.71
CA VAL A 269 22.90 14.06 5.74
C VAL A 269 22.52 12.58 5.68
N ASP A 270 21.24 12.27 5.51
CA ASP A 270 20.72 10.91 5.53
C ASP A 270 19.99 10.60 4.21
N ALA A 271 20.69 9.90 3.32
CA ALA A 271 20.16 9.56 2.01
C ALA A 271 19.05 8.50 2.07
N ASP A 272 19.15 7.57 3.03
CA ASP A 272 18.25 6.41 3.12
C ASP A 272 16.88 6.78 3.70
N ASN A 273 16.82 7.87 4.47
CA ASN A 273 15.59 8.35 5.13
C ASN A 273 14.98 9.60 4.49
N ARG A 274 15.34 9.92 3.24
CA ARG A 274 14.79 11.08 2.52
C ARG A 274 13.29 10.99 2.27
N LEU A 275 12.77 9.80 2.03
CA LEU A 275 11.36 9.55 1.79
C LEU A 275 10.64 8.92 2.99
N ASN A 276 11.36 8.68 4.10
CA ASN A 276 10.80 8.13 5.32
C ASN A 276 9.93 9.18 6.04
N PRO A 277 8.59 9.00 6.12
CA PRO A 277 7.72 9.99 6.78
C PRO A 277 7.98 10.13 8.29
N HIS A 278 8.60 9.12 8.94
CA HIS A 278 9.04 9.21 10.33
C HIS A 278 10.17 10.23 10.55
N ASN A 279 10.86 10.64 9.46
CA ASN A 279 11.84 11.72 9.45
C ASN A 279 11.20 13.09 9.14
N GLY A 280 9.88 13.24 9.36
CA GLY A 280 9.13 14.43 8.94
C GLY A 280 8.29 15.08 10.03
N LEU A 281 8.26 16.42 10.02
CA LEU A 281 7.37 17.25 10.82
C LEU A 281 6.54 18.15 9.91
N CYS A 282 5.24 18.27 10.18
CA CYS A 282 4.41 19.28 9.52
C CYS A 282 4.53 20.62 10.27
N LEU A 283 5.25 21.57 9.70
CA LEU A 283 5.49 22.89 10.30
C LEU A 283 4.94 23.99 9.39
N ASN A 284 4.51 25.12 9.99
CA ASN A 284 4.32 26.33 9.19
C ASN A 284 5.67 26.93 8.78
N ALA A 285 5.67 27.79 7.78
CA ALA A 285 6.88 28.33 7.17
C ALA A 285 7.83 29.04 8.17
N LEU A 286 7.29 29.69 9.20
CA LEU A 286 8.10 30.34 10.23
C LEU A 286 8.81 29.29 11.11
N HIS A 287 8.07 28.33 11.63
CA HIS A 287 8.63 27.28 12.49
C HIS A 287 9.53 26.31 11.72
N ASP A 288 9.23 26.02 10.46
CA ASP A 288 10.11 25.27 9.57
C ASP A 288 11.49 25.94 9.46
N LYS A 289 11.49 27.26 9.18
CA LYS A 289 12.73 28.00 9.09
C LYS A 289 13.49 28.09 10.41
N ALA A 290 12.78 28.24 11.53
CA ALA A 290 13.36 28.26 12.85
C ALA A 290 13.96 26.91 13.25
N PHE A 291 13.30 25.81 12.89
CA PHE A 291 13.76 24.44 13.11
C PHE A 291 15.03 24.17 12.31
N ASP A 292 15.04 24.43 11.00
CA ASP A 292 16.21 24.30 10.15
C ASP A 292 17.44 25.09 10.63
N ARG A 293 17.22 26.20 11.30
CA ARG A 293 18.27 27.06 11.85
C ARG A 293 18.69 26.73 13.29
N GLY A 294 18.06 25.69 13.86
CA GLY A 294 18.33 25.27 15.24
C GLY A 294 17.89 26.28 16.31
N LEU A 295 16.97 27.19 15.97
CA LEU A 295 16.39 28.13 16.94
C LEU A 295 15.31 27.47 17.80
N ILE A 296 14.67 26.43 17.26
CA ILE A 296 13.76 25.56 17.99
C ILE A 296 14.12 24.09 17.72
N THR A 297 13.76 23.21 18.64
CA THR A 297 13.87 21.77 18.47
C THR A 297 12.69 21.05 19.10
N ILE A 298 12.50 19.78 18.71
CA ILE A 298 11.58 18.85 19.33
C ILE A 298 12.42 17.77 20.01
N LYS A 299 12.24 17.59 21.33
CA LYS A 299 12.94 16.57 22.12
C LYS A 299 12.37 15.17 21.84
N PRO A 300 13.09 14.08 22.17
CA PRO A 300 12.61 12.69 21.98
C PRO A 300 11.32 12.35 22.73
N ASP A 301 10.92 13.16 23.72
CA ASP A 301 9.64 13.07 24.40
C ASP A 301 8.53 13.92 23.75
N TYR A 302 8.83 14.48 22.56
CA TYR A 302 7.97 15.36 21.75
C TYR A 302 7.73 16.75 22.38
N THR A 303 8.55 17.19 23.33
CA THR A 303 8.50 18.53 23.93
C THR A 303 9.29 19.52 23.08
N ILE A 304 8.72 20.69 22.88
CA ILE A 304 9.36 21.81 22.15
C ILE A 304 10.38 22.49 23.05
N ASP A 305 11.59 22.70 22.56
CA ASP A 305 12.60 23.55 23.21
C ASP A 305 13.05 24.68 22.29
N ILE A 306 13.54 25.74 22.91
CA ILE A 306 13.87 27.00 22.25
C ILE A 306 15.29 27.38 22.61
N SER A 307 16.10 27.70 21.61
CA SER A 307 17.51 28.08 21.75
C SER A 307 17.69 29.32 22.63
N PRO A 308 18.75 29.34 23.43
CA PRO A 308 19.18 30.56 24.16
C PRO A 308 19.46 31.77 23.26
N ASP A 309 19.76 31.56 21.97
CA ASP A 309 19.95 32.66 21.00
C ASP A 309 18.75 33.62 20.92
N ILE A 310 17.56 33.15 21.32
CA ILE A 310 16.33 33.94 21.37
C ILE A 310 16.27 34.85 22.63
N ASN A 311 17.13 34.60 23.63
CA ASN A 311 17.07 35.34 24.90
C ASN A 311 17.30 36.86 24.76
N ASN A 312 17.99 37.30 23.69
CA ASN A 312 18.18 38.73 23.42
C ASN A 312 16.92 39.47 22.99
N PHE A 313 15.81 38.71 22.73
CA PHE A 313 14.55 39.22 22.18
C PHE A 313 13.34 38.89 23.08
N LEU A 314 13.56 38.57 24.36
CA LEU A 314 12.49 38.11 25.27
C LEU A 314 11.40 39.15 25.51
N ASP A 315 11.71 40.44 25.33
CA ASP A 315 10.75 41.53 25.48
C ASP A 315 9.88 41.76 24.25
N ASP A 316 10.27 41.23 23.11
CA ASP A 316 9.54 41.37 21.86
C ASP A 316 8.26 40.51 21.88
N GLN A 317 7.11 41.15 21.61
CA GLN A 317 5.83 40.49 21.66
C GLN A 317 5.71 39.39 20.61
N SER A 318 6.26 39.57 19.40
CA SER A 318 6.23 38.59 18.36
C SER A 318 7.06 37.35 18.75
N VAL A 319 8.17 37.51 19.44
CA VAL A 319 8.97 36.39 19.96
C VAL A 319 8.22 35.63 21.04
N LYS A 320 7.52 36.36 21.93
CA LYS A 320 6.66 35.71 22.94
C LYS A 320 5.57 34.86 22.30
N ASP A 321 4.85 35.44 21.35
CA ASP A 321 3.68 34.79 20.73
C ASP A 321 4.05 33.63 19.81
N TYR A 322 5.13 33.77 19.04
CA TYR A 322 5.48 32.76 18.03
C TYR A 322 6.45 31.70 18.53
N PHE A 323 7.19 31.92 19.63
CA PHE A 323 8.18 30.97 20.13
C PHE A 323 7.99 30.64 21.60
N LEU A 324 8.11 31.63 22.51
CA LEU A 324 8.12 31.35 23.94
C LEU A 324 6.82 30.73 24.45
N HIS A 325 5.69 31.07 23.84
CA HIS A 325 4.39 30.47 24.13
C HIS A 325 4.40 28.95 24.01
N PHE A 326 5.22 28.40 23.13
CA PHE A 326 5.30 26.98 22.88
C PHE A 326 6.40 26.24 23.64
N LYS A 327 7.31 26.95 24.31
CA LYS A 327 8.38 26.35 25.09
C LYS A 327 7.85 25.37 26.13
N ASN A 328 8.44 24.18 26.22
CA ASN A 328 8.06 23.08 27.10
C ASN A 328 6.66 22.48 26.86
N LYS A 329 5.97 22.87 25.80
CA LYS A 329 4.73 22.19 25.36
C LYS A 329 5.04 21.03 24.44
N LYS A 330 4.17 20.02 24.43
CA LYS A 330 4.26 18.93 23.46
C LYS A 330 3.69 19.36 22.13
N ILE A 331 4.28 18.84 21.05
CA ILE A 331 3.70 19.00 19.71
C ILE A 331 2.38 18.23 19.60
N ILE A 332 1.55 18.61 18.63
CA ILE A 332 0.42 17.82 18.17
C ILE A 332 1.00 16.59 17.44
N LEU A 333 0.79 15.40 17.97
CA LEU A 333 1.29 14.18 17.38
C LEU A 333 0.54 13.82 16.11
N PRO A 334 1.22 13.22 15.12
CA PRO A 334 0.57 12.74 13.91
C PRO A 334 -0.29 11.51 14.18
N GLN A 335 -1.28 11.26 13.33
CA GLN A 335 -2.13 10.06 13.41
C GLN A 335 -1.38 8.78 13.01
N ARG A 336 -0.35 8.92 12.17
CA ARG A 336 0.56 7.86 11.70
C ARG A 336 1.96 8.43 11.48
N PHE A 337 2.96 7.58 11.30
CA PHE A 337 4.35 7.97 11.07
C PHE A 337 4.88 8.86 12.19
N LEU A 338 4.78 8.36 13.44
CA LEU A 338 5.33 9.07 14.59
C LEU A 338 6.81 9.36 14.36
N PRO A 339 7.27 10.62 14.59
CA PRO A 339 8.68 10.96 14.46
C PRO A 339 9.57 10.02 15.27
N GLU A 340 10.59 9.44 14.65
CA GLU A 340 11.51 8.56 15.35
C GLU A 340 12.36 9.36 16.35
N LYS A 341 12.52 8.79 17.55
CA LYS A 341 13.28 9.42 18.63
C LYS A 341 14.74 9.63 18.24
N SER A 342 15.32 8.69 17.50
CA SER A 342 16.68 8.78 16.97
C SER A 342 16.89 10.00 16.07
N PHE A 343 15.91 10.32 15.20
CA PHE A 343 15.98 11.51 14.37
C PHE A 343 15.86 12.79 15.20
N LEU A 344 14.96 12.80 16.19
CA LEU A 344 14.83 13.93 17.11
C LEU A 344 16.11 14.14 17.93
N GLU A 345 16.75 13.07 18.41
CA GLU A 345 18.03 13.11 19.09
C GLU A 345 19.13 13.67 18.19
N PHE A 346 19.16 13.25 16.92
CA PHE A 346 20.12 13.81 15.95
C PHE A 346 19.96 15.32 15.83
N HIS A 347 18.74 15.83 15.64
CA HIS A 347 18.48 17.27 15.53
C HIS A 347 18.89 18.02 16.80
N ASN A 348 18.55 17.47 17.98
CA ASN A 348 18.91 18.05 19.27
C ASN A 348 20.43 18.16 19.50
N ASN A 349 21.19 17.21 18.96
CA ASN A 349 22.63 17.13 19.21
C ASN A 349 23.48 17.82 18.15
N ASN A 350 22.98 17.92 16.91
CA ASN A 350 23.80 18.37 15.77
C ASN A 350 23.32 19.69 15.13
N ILE A 351 22.04 20.07 15.32
CA ILE A 351 21.46 21.23 14.65
C ILE A 351 21.01 22.29 15.66
N PHE A 352 20.37 21.85 16.75
CA PHE A 352 19.86 22.75 17.78
C PHE A 352 21.00 23.53 18.47
N LYS A 353 20.86 24.85 18.57
CA LYS A 353 21.80 25.73 19.23
C LYS A 353 21.51 25.77 20.73
N LYS A 354 22.42 25.14 21.47
CA LYS A 354 22.37 25.04 22.95
C LYS A 354 22.96 26.26 23.62
#